data_959d3313d894d7e12a53bba4a40c3569
#
_entry.id   959d3313d894d7e12a53bba4a40c3569
#
_cell.length_a   1.000
_cell.length_b   1.000
_cell.length_c   1.000
_cell.angle_alpha   90.00
_cell.angle_beta   90.00
_cell.angle_gamma   90.00
#
_symmetry.space_group_name_H-M   'P 1'
#
loop_
_entity.id
_entity.type
_entity.pdbx_description
1 polymer ?
#
loop_
_entity_poly.entity_id
_entity_poly.type
_entity_poly.pdbx_seq_one_letter_code
_entity_poly.pdbx_strand_id
1 'polypeptide(L)'
;MEVKILGILGLLDTAETDWKVLAISAEEAAARDIRSLEDLDTVFPGLTAAVRRFFRVYKVPFGNPENEFAFGGEFRDAEFAEDVIM
;
A
#
# COMPACT_ATOMS: atom_id res chain seq x y z
N MET A 1 15.72 -10.00 -7.27
CA MET A 1 14.53 -10.59 -6.62
C MET A 1 13.28 -10.19 -7.40
N GLU A 2 12.45 -11.15 -7.73
CA GLU A 2 11.16 -10.87 -8.34
C GLU A 2 10.15 -10.51 -7.26
N VAL A 3 9.31 -9.54 -7.54
CA VAL A 3 8.22 -9.14 -6.63
C VAL A 3 6.89 -9.21 -7.36
N LYS A 4 5.85 -9.45 -6.58
CA LYS A 4 4.47 -9.38 -7.05
C LYS A 4 3.84 -8.12 -6.48
N ILE A 5 3.37 -7.26 -7.35
CA ILE A 5 2.67 -6.05 -6.94
C ILE A 5 1.24 -6.42 -6.55
N LEU A 6 0.82 -6.03 -5.36
CA LEU A 6 -0.51 -6.34 -4.84
C LEU A 6 -1.44 -5.12 -4.88
N GLY A 7 -0.89 -3.94 -4.74
CA GLY A 7 -1.70 -2.73 -4.76
C GLY A 7 -0.88 -1.47 -4.51
N ILE A 8 -1.58 -0.37 -4.32
CA ILE A 8 -0.96 0.94 -4.19
C ILE A 8 -1.82 1.83 -3.30
N LEU A 9 -1.15 2.65 -2.51
CA LEU A 9 -1.78 3.64 -1.64
C LEU A 9 -1.28 5.02 -2.04
N GLY A 10 -2.19 5.96 -2.23
CA GLY A 10 -1.82 7.33 -2.58
C GLY A 10 -1.84 8.24 -1.38
N LEU A 11 -0.71 8.88 -1.07
CA LEU A 11 -0.63 9.92 -0.07
C LEU A 11 -0.70 11.28 -0.77
N LEU A 12 -1.57 12.17 -0.29
CA LEU A 12 -1.67 13.51 -0.82
C LEU A 12 -0.59 14.38 -0.16
N ASP A 13 0.29 14.90 -0.98
CA ASP A 13 1.29 15.86 -0.56
C ASP A 13 0.97 17.19 -1.28
N THR A 14 1.48 18.30 -0.79
CA THR A 14 1.08 19.67 -1.14
C THR A 14 0.73 19.92 -2.61
N ALA A 15 1.42 19.30 -3.55
CA ALA A 15 1.19 19.50 -4.97
C ALA A 15 1.16 18.21 -5.78
N GLU A 16 1.41 17.07 -5.16
CA GLU A 16 1.57 15.80 -5.85
C GLU A 16 0.98 14.65 -5.04
N THR A 17 0.70 13.55 -5.70
CA THR A 17 0.36 12.31 -5.02
C THR A 17 1.62 11.48 -4.85
N ASP A 18 1.94 11.14 -3.61
CA ASP A 18 3.05 10.25 -3.29
C ASP A 18 2.51 8.82 -3.27
N TRP A 19 2.85 8.05 -4.27
CA TRP A 19 2.35 6.68 -4.43
C TRP A 19 3.23 5.69 -3.69
N LYS A 20 2.61 4.90 -2.81
CA LYS A 20 3.28 3.83 -2.08
C LYS A 20 2.82 2.49 -2.62
N VAL A 21 3.71 1.78 -3.30
CA VAL A 21 3.41 0.48 -3.90
C VAL A 21 3.56 -0.61 -2.84
N LEU A 22 2.55 -1.46 -2.72
CA LEU A 22 2.61 -2.62 -1.83
C LEU A 22 2.91 -3.85 -2.67
N ALA A 23 4.06 -4.45 -2.41
CA ALA A 23 4.53 -5.62 -3.14
C ALA A 23 5.09 -6.67 -2.17
N ILE A 24 5.11 -7.90 -2.62
CA ILE A 24 5.62 -9.03 -1.84
C ILE A 24 6.57 -9.83 -2.76
N SER A 25 7.55 -10.53 -2.18
CA SER A 25 8.40 -11.37 -3.01
C SER A 25 7.57 -12.42 -3.74
N ALA A 26 7.94 -12.72 -4.98
CA ALA A 26 7.22 -13.70 -5.78
C ALA A 26 7.23 -15.08 -5.12
N GLU A 27 8.33 -15.43 -4.44
CA GLU A 27 8.43 -16.70 -3.72
C GLU A 27 7.45 -16.79 -2.56
N GLU A 28 7.31 -15.72 -1.77
CA GLU A 28 6.35 -15.69 -0.67
C GLU A 28 4.93 -15.70 -1.19
N ALA A 29 4.67 -14.97 -2.28
CA ALA A 29 3.34 -14.97 -2.90
C ALA A 29 2.92 -16.38 -3.32
N ALA A 30 3.83 -17.11 -3.95
CA ALA A 30 3.58 -18.48 -4.38
C ALA A 30 3.41 -19.43 -3.19
N ALA A 31 4.30 -19.32 -2.18
CA ALA A 31 4.29 -20.22 -1.03
C ALA A 31 3.02 -20.04 -0.19
N ARG A 32 2.47 -18.84 -0.12
CA ARG A 32 1.29 -18.54 0.69
C ARG A 32 0.02 -18.32 -0.12
N ASP A 33 0.09 -18.54 -1.43
CA ASP A 33 -1.02 -18.35 -2.36
C ASP A 33 -1.64 -16.96 -2.26
N ILE A 34 -0.78 -15.94 -2.19
CA ILE A 34 -1.19 -14.54 -2.12
C ILE A 34 -1.20 -13.95 -3.52
N ARG A 35 -2.38 -13.58 -4.02
CA ARG A 35 -2.57 -13.05 -5.38
C ARG A 35 -3.11 -11.63 -5.39
N SER A 36 -3.61 -11.15 -4.25
CA SER A 36 -4.28 -9.86 -4.14
C SER A 36 -4.10 -9.28 -2.75
N LEU A 37 -4.54 -8.05 -2.56
CA LEU A 37 -4.58 -7.43 -1.24
C LEU A 37 -5.52 -8.18 -0.29
N GLU A 38 -6.61 -8.72 -0.81
CA GLU A 38 -7.55 -9.51 0.00
C GLU A 38 -6.88 -10.76 0.54
N ASP A 39 -6.13 -11.45 -0.32
CA ASP A 39 -5.37 -12.64 0.10
C ASP A 39 -4.33 -12.26 1.16
N LEU A 40 -3.66 -11.12 0.97
CA LEU A 40 -2.67 -10.64 1.92
C LEU A 40 -3.30 -10.42 3.29
N ASP A 41 -4.46 -9.78 3.35
CA ASP A 41 -5.16 -9.54 4.62
C ASP A 41 -5.72 -10.83 5.23
N THR A 42 -5.97 -11.85 4.42
CA THR A 42 -6.39 -13.17 4.93
C THR A 42 -5.23 -13.87 5.62
N VAL A 43 -4.04 -13.83 5.02
CA VAL A 43 -2.83 -14.45 5.60
C VAL A 43 -2.31 -13.64 6.80
N PHE A 44 -2.33 -12.31 6.67
CA PHE A 44 -1.88 -11.37 7.70
C PHE A 44 -3.03 -10.41 8.06
N PRO A 45 -3.97 -10.83 8.91
CA PRO A 45 -5.16 -10.03 9.22
C PRO A 45 -4.82 -8.62 9.68
N GLY A 46 -5.43 -7.64 9.02
CA GLY A 46 -5.25 -6.23 9.37
C GLY A 46 -3.99 -5.57 8.84
N LEU A 47 -3.21 -6.26 8.00
CA LEU A 47 -1.94 -5.71 7.52
C LEU A 47 -2.13 -4.43 6.69
N THR A 48 -3.08 -4.39 5.76
CA THR A 48 -3.30 -3.19 4.95
C THR A 48 -3.77 -2.02 5.80
N ALA A 49 -4.60 -2.27 6.80
CA ALA A 49 -5.03 -1.22 7.74
C ALA A 49 -3.84 -0.70 8.57
N ALA A 50 -2.94 -1.58 8.99
CA ALA A 50 -1.75 -1.19 9.74
C ALA A 50 -0.80 -0.34 8.89
N VAL A 51 -0.61 -0.71 7.63
CA VAL A 51 0.22 0.06 6.69
C VAL A 51 -0.36 1.46 6.48
N ARG A 52 -1.68 1.54 6.26
CA ARG A 52 -2.37 2.83 6.10
C ARG A 52 -2.19 3.70 7.34
N ARG A 53 -2.39 3.12 8.52
CA ARG A 53 -2.22 3.84 9.78
C ARG A 53 -0.78 4.36 9.93
N PHE A 54 0.20 3.53 9.60
CA PHE A 54 1.61 3.92 9.66
C PHE A 54 1.83 5.19 8.83
N PHE A 55 1.43 5.19 7.57
CA PHE A 55 1.64 6.34 6.69
C PHE A 55 0.81 7.56 7.07
N ARG A 56 -0.32 7.36 7.76
CA ARG A 56 -1.12 8.48 8.25
C ARG A 56 -0.36 9.29 9.30
N VAL A 57 0.37 8.62 10.19
CA VAL A 57 0.87 9.24 11.41
C VAL A 57 2.40 9.29 11.54
N TYR A 58 3.15 8.71 10.60
CA TYR A 58 4.60 8.53 10.80
C TYR A 58 5.37 9.84 10.95
N LYS A 59 4.85 10.96 10.42
CA LYS A 59 5.48 12.29 10.55
C LYS A 59 4.97 13.09 11.74
N VAL A 60 3.92 12.63 12.42
CA VAL A 60 3.32 13.38 13.52
C VAL A 60 4.32 13.65 14.66
N PRO A 61 5.16 12.68 15.08
CA PRO A 61 6.15 12.94 16.12
C PRO A 61 7.17 14.01 15.77
N PHE A 62 7.30 14.36 14.50
CA PHE A 62 8.23 15.38 14.02
C PHE A 62 7.55 16.74 13.80
N GLY A 63 6.35 16.91 14.32
CA GLY A 63 5.63 18.18 14.26
C GLY A 63 4.79 18.39 13.01
N ASN A 64 4.60 17.36 12.19
CA ASN A 64 3.77 17.44 10.99
C ASN A 64 2.34 16.97 11.27
N PRO A 65 1.34 17.46 10.53
CA PRO A 65 -0.02 16.94 10.66
C PRO A 65 -0.10 15.52 10.11
N GLU A 66 -1.21 14.83 10.39
CA GLU A 66 -1.49 13.54 9.78
C GLU A 66 -1.57 13.68 8.26
N ASN A 67 -1.10 12.66 7.56
CA ASN A 67 -1.18 12.64 6.09
C ASN A 67 -2.61 12.40 5.63
N GLU A 68 -2.96 13.03 4.52
CA GLU A 68 -4.21 12.76 3.83
C GLU A 68 -3.95 11.77 2.69
N PHE A 69 -4.98 11.02 2.32
CA PHE A 69 -4.87 9.99 1.30
C PHE A 69 -5.76 10.27 0.10
N ALA A 70 -5.31 9.90 -1.09
CA ALA A 70 -6.15 9.81 -2.26
C ALA A 70 -7.15 8.66 -2.07
N PHE A 71 -8.29 8.74 -2.74
CA PHE A 71 -9.35 7.72 -2.69
C PHE A 71 -9.84 7.40 -1.26
N GLY A 72 -9.81 8.39 -0.37
CA GLY A 72 -10.28 8.20 1.01
C GLY A 72 -9.45 7.21 1.82
N GLY A 73 -8.22 6.93 1.41
CA GLY A 73 -7.35 5.97 2.08
C GLY A 73 -7.52 4.53 1.63
N GLU A 74 -8.29 4.29 0.58
CA GLU A 74 -8.41 2.95 0.03
C GLU A 74 -7.20 2.58 -0.80
N PHE A 75 -6.68 1.38 -0.59
CA PHE A 75 -5.71 0.80 -1.50
C PHE A 75 -6.37 0.51 -2.83
N ARG A 76 -5.68 0.82 -3.91
CA ARG A 76 -6.09 0.39 -5.24
C ARG A 76 -5.37 -0.91 -5.56
N ASP A 77 -5.92 -1.67 -6.49
CA ASP A 77 -5.42 -3.00 -6.81
C ASP A 77 -4.12 -2.99 -7.64
N ALA A 78 -3.65 -4.19 -7.95
CA ALA A 78 -2.42 -4.36 -8.73
C ALA A 78 -2.53 -3.75 -10.13
N GLU A 79 -3.68 -3.86 -10.77
CA GLU A 79 -3.89 -3.30 -12.10
C GLU A 79 -3.73 -1.78 -12.09
N PHE A 80 -4.34 -1.12 -11.12
CA PHE A 80 -4.20 0.33 -10.95
C PHE A 80 -2.73 0.69 -10.66
N ALA A 81 -2.06 -0.07 -9.81
CA ALA A 81 -0.66 0.16 -9.47
C ALA A 81 0.24 0.06 -10.71
N GLU A 82 0.03 -0.93 -11.54
CA GLU A 82 0.80 -1.11 -12.77
C GLU A 82 0.59 0.04 -13.73
N ASP A 83 -0.64 0.55 -13.85
CA ASP A 83 -0.95 1.71 -14.69
C ASP A 83 -0.23 2.97 -14.20
N VAL A 84 -0.11 3.16 -12.91
CA VAL A 84 0.60 4.32 -12.34
C VAL A 84 2.10 4.21 -12.57
N ILE A 85 2.68 3.02 -12.42
CA ILE A 85 4.12 2.79 -12.57
C ILE A 85 4.54 2.88 -14.03
N MET A 86 3.73 2.34 -14.91
CA MET A 86 3.99 2.32 -16.34
C MET A 86 3.62 3.63 -17.00
#